data_3d4d31fd9e376ec05a721058e4f1b080
#
_entry.id   3d4d31fd9e376ec05a721058e4f1b080
#
_cell.length_a   1.000
_cell.length_b   1.000
_cell.length_c   1.000
_cell.angle_alpha   90.00
_cell.angle_beta   90.00
_cell.angle_gamma   90.00
#
_symmetry.space_group_name_H-M   'P 1'
#
loop_
_entity.id
_entity.type
_entity.pdbx_description
1 polymer ?
#
loop_
_entity_poly.entity_id
_entity_poly.type
_entity_poly.pdbx_seq_one_letter_code
_entity_poly.pdbx_strand_id
1 'polypeptide(L)'
;MTHLALYTFGVLKSPLADPAPLTREFHDRGEVVYRKIGRRPGYLARAEPADGHRGTLFDADWGAWGEFAVPAWYDKGRTVETTALAATLSLWTGLRPASDAIYTGPHREALNRRYDWFVRTGHPSHVCWWVPEGVIPTWRDGVSRLEHLHDHGPAPRGFTFHHSFAPEGTPTRIDGGPSAR
;
A
#
# COMPACT_ATOMS: atom_id res chain seq x y z
N MET A 1 2.69 1.67 23.24
CA MET A 1 2.06 0.72 22.27
C MET A 1 2.67 0.92 20.89
N THR A 2 2.47 -0.02 19.96
CA THR A 2 2.97 0.06 18.59
C THR A 2 1.80 -0.12 17.61
N HIS A 3 1.91 0.51 16.46
CA HIS A 3 0.97 0.35 15.33
C HIS A 3 1.66 -0.32 14.17
N LEU A 4 0.90 -1.00 13.31
CA LEU A 4 1.41 -1.54 12.07
C LEU A 4 1.26 -0.50 10.96
N ALA A 5 2.35 -0.16 10.30
CA ALA A 5 2.33 0.57 9.04
C ALA A 5 2.30 -0.41 7.87
N LEU A 6 1.52 -0.08 6.86
CA LEU A 6 1.39 -0.85 5.62
C LEU A 6 1.54 0.10 4.42
N TYR A 7 2.57 -0.12 3.63
CA TYR A 7 2.76 0.52 2.35
C TYR A 7 2.49 -0.47 1.23
N THR A 8 1.72 -0.05 0.22
CA THR A 8 1.48 -0.83 -1.00
C THR A 8 1.91 -0.02 -2.21
N PHE A 9 2.42 -0.70 -3.22
CA PHE A 9 2.86 -0.08 -4.46
C PHE A 9 2.64 -1.02 -5.64
N GLY A 10 2.15 -0.48 -6.76
CA GLY A 10 2.02 -1.20 -8.00
C GLY A 10 2.11 -0.29 -9.21
N VAL A 11 2.73 -0.78 -10.29
CA VAL A 11 2.79 -0.09 -11.58
C VAL A 11 1.59 -0.49 -12.40
N LEU A 12 0.83 0.50 -12.89
CA LEU A 12 -0.32 0.28 -13.75
C LEU A 12 0.11 0.10 -15.21
N LYS A 13 -0.68 -0.64 -15.97
CA LYS A 13 -0.49 -0.83 -17.42
C LYS A 13 -0.74 0.44 -18.21
N SER A 14 -1.71 1.25 -17.75
CA SER A 14 -2.10 2.52 -18.37
C SER A 14 -2.01 3.65 -17.36
N PRO A 15 -1.75 4.88 -17.79
CA PRO A 15 -1.83 6.06 -16.92
C PRO A 15 -3.20 6.20 -16.26
N LEU A 16 -3.23 6.81 -15.09
CA LEU A 16 -4.48 7.08 -14.36
C LEU A 16 -5.45 7.99 -15.15
N ALA A 17 -4.92 8.85 -16.03
CA ALA A 17 -5.71 9.74 -16.89
C ALA A 17 -6.24 9.07 -18.16
N ASP A 18 -5.90 7.80 -18.42
CA ASP A 18 -6.39 7.07 -19.58
C ASP A 18 -7.92 6.91 -19.49
N PRO A 19 -8.70 7.35 -20.50
CA PRO A 19 -10.16 7.25 -20.51
C PRO A 19 -10.70 5.85 -20.80
N ALA A 20 -9.84 4.85 -20.97
CA ALA A 20 -10.25 3.48 -21.27
C ALA A 20 -11.21 2.90 -20.20
N PRO A 21 -12.17 2.04 -20.61
CA PRO A 21 -13.11 1.43 -19.67
C PRO A 21 -12.46 0.69 -18.51
N LEU A 22 -11.32 0.05 -18.78
CA LEU A 22 -10.58 -0.71 -17.76
C LEU A 22 -9.97 0.21 -16.69
N THR A 23 -9.48 1.40 -17.08
CA THR A 23 -8.97 2.40 -16.13
C THR A 23 -10.10 2.98 -15.28
N ARG A 24 -11.25 3.25 -15.88
CA ARG A 24 -12.45 3.68 -15.11
C ARG A 24 -12.89 2.62 -14.11
N GLU A 25 -12.93 1.35 -14.52
CA GLU A 25 -13.26 0.25 -13.60
C GLU A 25 -12.27 0.20 -12.41
N PHE A 26 -10.98 0.43 -12.67
CA PHE A 26 -9.96 0.50 -11.60
C PHE A 26 -10.29 1.62 -10.59
N HIS A 27 -10.62 2.81 -11.07
CA HIS A 27 -11.01 3.94 -10.21
C HIS A 27 -12.26 3.62 -9.39
N ASP A 28 -13.33 3.15 -10.03
CA ASP A 28 -14.60 2.84 -9.36
C ASP A 28 -14.42 1.78 -8.26
N ARG A 29 -13.65 0.73 -8.55
CA ARG A 29 -13.31 -0.29 -7.55
C ARG A 29 -12.43 0.26 -6.44
N GLY A 30 -11.47 1.10 -6.77
CA GLY A 30 -10.60 1.77 -5.81
C GLY A 30 -11.40 2.57 -4.78
N GLU A 31 -12.37 3.38 -5.23
CA GLU A 31 -13.24 4.15 -4.33
C GLU A 31 -14.06 3.26 -3.38
N VAL A 32 -14.61 2.15 -3.89
CA VAL A 32 -15.35 1.19 -3.06
C VAL A 32 -14.43 0.55 -2.01
N VAL A 33 -13.24 0.14 -2.42
CA VAL A 33 -12.23 -0.45 -1.53
C VAL A 33 -11.82 0.56 -0.44
N TYR A 34 -11.47 1.80 -0.81
CA TYR A 34 -11.07 2.84 0.13
C TYR A 34 -12.14 3.13 1.17
N ARG A 35 -13.39 3.29 0.74
CA ARG A 35 -14.52 3.57 1.63
C ARG A 35 -14.77 2.44 2.63
N LYS A 36 -14.62 1.18 2.20
CA LYS A 36 -14.83 0.01 3.05
C LYS A 36 -13.65 -0.26 3.98
N ILE A 37 -12.42 -0.03 3.54
CA ILE A 37 -11.22 -0.20 4.37
C ILE A 37 -11.24 0.78 5.55
N GLY A 38 -11.58 2.03 5.35
CA GLY A 38 -11.66 3.03 6.42
C GLY A 38 -12.69 2.73 7.53
N ARG A 39 -13.55 1.73 7.31
CA ARG A 39 -14.56 1.27 8.30
C ARG A 39 -14.20 -0.07 8.94
N ARG A 40 -13.05 -0.64 8.62
CA ARG A 40 -12.63 -1.93 9.17
C ARG A 40 -12.16 -1.80 10.61
N PRO A 41 -12.46 -2.78 11.48
CA PRO A 41 -11.89 -2.84 12.81
C PRO A 41 -10.36 -2.78 12.74
N GLY A 42 -9.76 -1.95 13.60
CA GLY A 42 -8.31 -1.79 13.66
C GLY A 42 -7.68 -0.87 12.62
N TYR A 43 -8.46 -0.30 11.69
CA TYR A 43 -8.00 0.80 10.85
C TYR A 43 -7.81 2.06 11.71
N LEU A 44 -6.67 2.74 11.56
CA LEU A 44 -6.34 3.95 12.30
C LEU A 44 -6.30 5.19 11.40
N ALA A 45 -5.52 5.14 10.34
CA ALA A 45 -5.33 6.25 9.42
C ALA A 45 -4.75 5.78 8.08
N ARG A 46 -4.82 6.64 7.07
CA ARG A 46 -4.06 6.51 5.82
C ARG A 46 -3.60 7.86 5.32
N ALA A 47 -2.57 7.86 4.49
CA ALA A 47 -2.15 9.05 3.78
C ALA A 47 -3.24 9.47 2.80
N GLU A 48 -3.66 10.72 2.92
CA GLU A 48 -4.58 11.39 2.02
C GLU A 48 -4.00 12.76 1.67
N PRO A 49 -4.07 13.20 0.42
CA PRO A 49 -3.65 14.55 0.06
C PRO A 49 -4.60 15.58 0.67
N ALA A 50 -4.10 16.78 0.87
CA ALA A 50 -4.93 17.89 1.30
C ALA A 50 -6.13 18.12 0.35
N ASP A 51 -7.26 18.56 0.90
CA ASP A 51 -8.49 18.78 0.16
C ASP A 51 -8.29 19.70 -1.06
N GLY A 52 -8.93 19.34 -2.17
CA GLY A 52 -8.92 20.13 -3.40
C GLY A 52 -7.69 19.98 -4.28
N HIS A 53 -6.77 19.06 -3.95
CA HIS A 53 -5.64 18.76 -4.83
C HIS A 53 -6.12 18.22 -6.18
N ARG A 54 -5.61 18.81 -7.28
CA ARG A 54 -5.95 18.46 -8.67
C ARG A 54 -4.75 18.08 -9.55
N GLY A 55 -3.58 17.98 -8.95
CA GLY A 55 -2.34 17.62 -9.63
C GLY A 55 -2.05 16.13 -9.59
N THR A 56 -0.79 15.79 -9.69
CA THR A 56 -0.29 14.44 -9.52
C THR A 56 -0.12 14.09 -8.04
N LEU A 57 0.11 12.82 -7.74
CA LEU A 57 0.50 12.40 -6.39
C LEU A 57 1.81 13.04 -5.95
N PHE A 58 2.69 13.39 -6.92
CA PHE A 58 4.01 13.98 -6.66
C PHE A 58 3.93 15.46 -6.25
N ASP A 59 2.88 16.17 -6.63
CA ASP A 59 2.68 17.60 -6.33
C ASP A 59 1.75 17.82 -5.14
N ALA A 60 1.14 16.75 -4.62
CA ALA A 60 0.17 16.84 -3.55
C ALA A 60 0.83 17.19 -2.21
N ASP A 61 0.16 17.98 -1.40
CA ASP A 61 0.50 18.14 0.02
C ASP A 61 -0.06 16.96 0.81
N TRP A 62 0.83 16.14 1.33
CA TRP A 62 0.50 14.96 2.14
C TRP A 62 0.64 15.22 3.64
N GLY A 63 0.91 16.46 4.06
CA GLY A 63 1.06 16.83 5.45
C GLY A 63 2.13 16.01 6.17
N ALA A 64 1.77 15.45 7.31
CA ALA A 64 2.68 14.66 8.15
C ALA A 64 3.18 13.34 7.49
N TRP A 65 2.55 12.88 6.41
CA TRP A 65 3.00 11.71 5.65
C TRP A 65 4.20 11.99 4.74
N GLY A 66 4.64 13.25 4.67
CA GLY A 66 5.80 13.70 3.90
C GLY A 66 5.57 13.73 2.39
N GLU A 67 6.60 14.08 1.65
CA GLU A 67 6.55 14.12 0.19
C GLU A 67 6.30 12.72 -0.40
N PHE A 68 5.47 12.66 -1.43
CA PHE A 68 5.21 11.41 -2.15
C PHE A 68 6.48 10.88 -2.80
N ALA A 69 6.76 9.62 -2.59
CA ALA A 69 7.94 8.94 -3.12
C ALA A 69 7.55 7.61 -3.77
N VAL A 70 8.37 7.15 -4.71
CA VAL A 70 8.22 5.88 -5.42
C VAL A 70 9.52 5.09 -5.39
N PRO A 71 9.45 3.75 -5.43
CA PRO A 71 10.63 2.90 -5.52
C PRO A 71 11.46 3.19 -6.77
N ALA A 72 12.76 2.91 -6.69
CA ALA A 72 13.72 3.16 -7.77
C ALA A 72 13.37 2.44 -9.09
N TRP A 73 12.61 1.35 -9.03
CA TRP A 73 12.16 0.63 -10.22
C TRP A 73 10.90 1.22 -10.88
N TYR A 74 10.35 2.33 -10.37
CA TYR A 74 9.27 3.03 -11.06
C TYR A 74 9.81 3.82 -12.25
N ASP A 75 9.47 3.39 -13.44
CA ASP A 75 10.00 3.87 -14.72
C ASP A 75 8.99 4.68 -15.56
N LYS A 76 7.81 4.97 -15.01
CA LYS A 76 6.77 5.76 -15.68
C LYS A 76 6.91 7.25 -15.38
N GLY A 77 6.10 8.05 -16.07
CA GLY A 77 6.13 9.51 -15.90
C GLY A 77 5.54 9.98 -14.56
N ARG A 78 5.68 11.28 -14.33
CA ARG A 78 5.22 11.96 -13.11
C ARG A 78 4.22 13.08 -13.38
N THR A 79 3.77 13.24 -14.62
CA THR A 79 2.72 14.20 -14.98
C THR A 79 1.34 13.54 -14.86
N VAL A 80 0.27 14.33 -14.94
CA VAL A 80 -1.11 13.82 -14.91
C VAL A 80 -1.33 12.77 -16.00
N GLU A 81 -0.79 13.00 -17.19
CA GLU A 81 -1.02 12.15 -18.37
C GLU A 81 -0.15 10.87 -18.34
N THR A 82 0.95 10.88 -17.61
CA THR A 82 1.95 9.79 -17.66
C THR A 82 2.09 8.99 -16.38
N THR A 83 1.51 9.46 -15.27
CA THR A 83 1.55 8.73 -13.99
C THR A 83 0.73 7.44 -14.10
N ALA A 84 1.41 6.30 -13.93
CA ALA A 84 0.82 4.97 -14.03
C ALA A 84 1.19 4.12 -12.81
N LEU A 85 0.67 4.48 -11.65
CA LEU A 85 0.89 3.76 -10.40
C LEU A 85 -0.33 3.81 -9.50
N ALA A 86 -0.38 2.88 -8.55
CA ALA A 86 -1.22 2.97 -7.37
C ALA A 86 -0.36 2.71 -6.14
N ALA A 87 -0.49 3.56 -5.15
CA ALA A 87 0.22 3.43 -3.88
C ALA A 87 -0.70 3.82 -2.72
N THR A 88 -0.53 3.14 -1.59
CA THR A 88 -1.22 3.47 -0.34
C THR A 88 -0.26 3.38 0.83
N LEU A 89 -0.47 4.23 1.82
CA LEU A 89 0.24 4.17 3.09
C LEU A 89 -0.79 4.30 4.21
N SER A 90 -0.84 3.32 5.12
CA SER A 90 -1.88 3.24 6.15
C SER A 90 -1.35 2.72 7.48
N LEU A 91 -2.08 3.04 8.56
CA LEU A 91 -1.81 2.61 9.92
C LEU A 91 -2.94 1.75 10.46
N TRP A 92 -2.55 0.74 11.22
CA TRP A 92 -3.43 -0.29 11.77
C TRP A 92 -3.06 -0.62 13.21
N THR A 93 -4.02 -1.10 13.97
CA THR A 93 -3.77 -1.58 15.35
C THR A 93 -2.91 -2.84 15.41
N GLY A 94 -2.73 -3.57 14.30
CA GLY A 94 -1.90 -4.76 14.25
C GLY A 94 -2.01 -5.56 12.95
N LEU A 95 -1.29 -6.66 12.91
CA LEU A 95 -1.19 -7.55 11.75
C LEU A 95 -2.53 -8.14 11.31
N ARG A 96 -3.30 -8.68 12.26
CA ARG A 96 -4.56 -9.35 11.98
C ARG A 96 -5.59 -8.42 11.34
N PRO A 97 -5.90 -7.25 11.92
CA PRO A 97 -6.80 -6.28 11.31
C PRO A 97 -6.39 -5.86 9.90
N ALA A 98 -5.11 -5.58 9.69
CA ALA A 98 -4.59 -5.20 8.37
C ALA A 98 -4.75 -6.36 7.35
N SER A 99 -4.35 -7.57 7.72
CA SER A 99 -4.48 -8.76 6.87
C SER A 99 -5.93 -9.05 6.51
N ASP A 100 -6.84 -9.01 7.48
CA ASP A 100 -8.27 -9.25 7.25
C ASP A 100 -8.87 -8.20 6.31
N ALA A 101 -8.45 -6.95 6.41
CA ALA A 101 -8.90 -5.88 5.51
C ALA A 101 -8.43 -6.10 4.06
N ILE A 102 -7.21 -6.59 3.87
CA ILE A 102 -6.60 -6.82 2.55
C ILE A 102 -7.13 -8.10 1.89
N TYR A 103 -7.25 -9.18 2.64
CA TYR A 103 -7.53 -10.50 2.08
C TYR A 103 -9.01 -10.94 2.20
N THR A 104 -9.92 -10.04 2.55
CA THR A 104 -11.36 -10.34 2.58
C THR A 104 -12.19 -9.28 1.85
N GLY A 105 -13.41 -9.63 1.45
CA GLY A 105 -14.38 -8.73 0.83
C GLY A 105 -13.87 -8.08 -0.46
N PRO A 106 -14.27 -6.83 -0.75
CA PRO A 106 -13.99 -6.17 -2.02
C PRO A 106 -12.52 -6.02 -2.36
N HIS A 107 -11.64 -5.87 -1.35
CA HIS A 107 -10.21 -5.77 -1.61
C HIS A 107 -9.67 -7.11 -2.15
N ARG A 108 -10.09 -8.24 -1.59
CA ARG A 108 -9.74 -9.57 -2.11
C ARG A 108 -10.22 -9.77 -3.55
N GLU A 109 -11.44 -9.32 -3.86
CA GLU A 109 -11.97 -9.38 -5.23
C GLU A 109 -11.09 -8.56 -6.20
N ALA A 110 -10.68 -7.35 -5.80
CA ALA A 110 -9.76 -6.54 -6.57
C ALA A 110 -8.38 -7.22 -6.73
N LEU A 111 -7.83 -7.81 -5.65
CA LEU A 111 -6.58 -8.56 -5.71
C LEU A 111 -6.62 -9.75 -6.67
N ASN A 112 -7.74 -10.47 -6.74
CA ASN A 112 -7.89 -11.60 -7.67
C ASN A 112 -7.81 -11.16 -9.14
N ARG A 113 -8.17 -9.92 -9.42
CA ARG A 113 -8.15 -9.31 -10.76
C ARG A 113 -7.01 -8.32 -10.96
N ARG A 114 -6.08 -8.20 -10.00
CA ARG A 114 -5.02 -7.16 -10.02
C ARG A 114 -4.24 -7.08 -11.33
N TYR A 115 -4.03 -8.21 -12.00
CA TYR A 115 -3.29 -8.26 -13.26
C TYR A 115 -4.11 -7.85 -14.50
N ASP A 116 -5.37 -7.48 -14.33
CA ASP A 116 -6.11 -6.76 -15.36
C ASP A 116 -5.52 -5.34 -15.49
N TRP A 117 -5.17 -4.72 -14.36
CA TRP A 117 -4.71 -3.33 -14.28
C TRP A 117 -3.20 -3.17 -14.07
N PHE A 118 -2.59 -4.04 -13.29
CA PHE A 118 -1.17 -3.92 -12.91
C PHE A 118 -0.24 -4.73 -13.80
N VAL A 119 0.95 -4.18 -14.01
CA VAL A 119 2.07 -4.90 -14.62
C VAL A 119 2.55 -5.98 -13.65
N ARG A 120 2.88 -7.17 -14.18
CA ARG A 120 3.56 -8.21 -13.40
C ARG A 120 5.03 -7.85 -13.29
N THR A 121 5.50 -7.71 -12.07
CA THR A 121 6.91 -7.43 -11.78
C THR A 121 7.47 -8.48 -10.84
N GLY A 122 8.81 -8.59 -10.76
CA GLY A 122 9.50 -9.39 -9.75
C GLY A 122 9.65 -8.67 -8.39
N HIS A 123 9.13 -7.45 -8.27
CA HIS A 123 9.25 -6.65 -7.06
C HIS A 123 8.09 -6.91 -6.08
N PRO A 124 8.32 -6.77 -4.77
CA PRO A 124 7.26 -6.86 -3.78
C PRO A 124 6.22 -5.75 -3.98
N SER A 125 4.95 -6.08 -3.78
CA SER A 125 3.83 -5.13 -3.93
C SER A 125 3.41 -4.45 -2.63
N HIS A 126 3.96 -4.88 -1.49
CA HIS A 126 3.67 -4.30 -0.18
C HIS A 126 4.77 -4.61 0.83
N VAL A 127 4.84 -3.77 1.84
CA VAL A 127 5.68 -3.97 3.02
C VAL A 127 4.95 -3.52 4.26
N CYS A 128 5.12 -4.28 5.34
CA CYS A 128 4.65 -3.99 6.69
C CYS A 128 5.84 -3.71 7.60
N TRP A 129 5.62 -2.83 8.60
CA TRP A 129 6.57 -2.62 9.69
C TRP A 129 5.86 -2.03 10.91
N TRP A 130 6.50 -2.15 12.07
CA TRP A 130 5.97 -1.57 13.30
C TRP A 130 6.48 -0.15 13.51
N VAL A 131 5.60 0.73 13.98
CA VAL A 131 5.92 2.11 14.38
C VAL A 131 5.43 2.35 15.81
N PRO A 132 6.12 3.20 16.60
CA PRO A 132 5.61 3.64 17.89
C PRO A 132 4.24 4.33 17.75
N GLU A 133 3.39 4.21 18.75
CA GLU A 133 2.15 4.97 18.83
C GLU A 133 2.42 6.48 18.75
N GLY A 134 1.60 7.20 17.98
CA GLY A 134 1.77 8.63 17.73
C GLY A 134 2.75 8.98 16.61
N VAL A 135 3.51 8.01 16.09
CA VAL A 135 4.39 8.22 14.92
C VAL A 135 3.60 8.02 13.64
N ILE A 136 3.67 9.01 12.75
CA ILE A 136 3.11 8.93 11.39
C ILE A 136 4.27 8.55 10.46
N PRO A 137 4.19 7.40 9.76
CA PRO A 137 5.19 7.01 8.77
C PRO A 137 5.10 7.88 7.53
N THR A 138 6.24 8.09 6.88
CA THR A 138 6.29 8.86 5.62
C THR A 138 6.27 7.96 4.39
N TRP A 139 5.93 8.52 3.23
CA TRP A 139 6.04 7.84 1.94
C TRP A 139 7.46 7.31 1.70
N ARG A 140 8.48 8.08 2.10
CA ARG A 140 9.89 7.69 1.99
C ARG A 140 10.23 6.50 2.88
N ASP A 141 9.63 6.39 4.08
CA ASP A 141 9.78 5.21 4.93
C ASP A 141 9.24 3.97 4.23
N GLY A 142 8.05 4.07 3.63
CA GLY A 142 7.44 2.97 2.88
C GLY A 142 8.30 2.50 1.72
N VAL A 143 8.77 3.44 0.90
CA VAL A 143 9.67 3.15 -0.24
C VAL A 143 10.96 2.48 0.21
N SER A 144 11.67 3.07 1.17
CA SER A 144 12.95 2.52 1.67
C SER A 144 12.80 1.10 2.22
N ARG A 145 11.68 0.80 2.89
CA ARG A 145 11.42 -0.53 3.43
C ARG A 145 11.01 -1.53 2.36
N LEU A 146 10.28 -1.10 1.34
CA LEU A 146 9.90 -1.94 0.22
C LEU A 146 11.14 -2.32 -0.62
N GLU A 147 12.04 -1.37 -0.86
CA GLU A 147 13.34 -1.61 -1.52
C GLU A 147 14.21 -2.55 -0.70
N HIS A 148 14.32 -2.32 0.61
CA HIS A 148 15.05 -3.22 1.51
C HIS A 148 14.48 -4.65 1.50
N LEU A 149 13.17 -4.79 1.53
CA LEU A 149 12.49 -6.09 1.42
C LEU A 149 12.82 -6.79 0.10
N HIS A 150 12.90 -6.04 -1.00
CA HIS A 150 13.31 -6.57 -2.31
C HIS A 150 14.75 -7.09 -2.29
N ASP A 151 15.66 -6.31 -1.74
CA ASP A 151 17.11 -6.57 -1.81
C ASP A 151 17.57 -7.62 -0.80
N HIS A 152 16.94 -7.69 0.38
CA HIS A 152 17.43 -8.47 1.52
C HIS A 152 16.43 -9.51 2.05
N GLY A 153 15.19 -9.50 1.54
CA GLY A 153 14.12 -10.35 2.08
C GLY A 153 13.47 -9.83 3.37
N PRO A 154 12.51 -10.59 3.91
CA PRO A 154 11.75 -10.19 5.10
C PRO A 154 12.61 -10.09 6.36
N ALA A 155 12.48 -8.99 7.09
CA ALA A 155 13.16 -8.70 8.35
C ALA A 155 12.25 -7.84 9.25
N PRO A 156 12.53 -7.66 10.56
CA PRO A 156 11.73 -6.79 11.43
C PRO A 156 11.60 -5.35 10.93
N ARG A 157 12.58 -4.88 10.14
CA ARG A 157 12.57 -3.56 9.49
C ARG A 157 11.51 -3.42 8.40
N GLY A 158 11.21 -4.54 7.68
CA GLY A 158 10.23 -4.57 6.60
C GLY A 158 9.89 -6.00 6.22
N PHE A 159 8.62 -6.36 6.26
CA PHE A 159 8.15 -7.72 6.09
C PHE A 159 6.81 -7.79 5.35
N THR A 160 6.36 -9.00 5.03
CA THR A 160 5.06 -9.27 4.41
C THR A 160 4.12 -9.96 5.39
N PHE A 161 2.84 -10.07 5.05
CA PHE A 161 1.90 -10.86 5.85
C PHE A 161 2.25 -12.36 5.90
N HIS A 162 2.96 -12.88 4.89
CA HIS A 162 3.39 -14.29 4.87
C HIS A 162 4.63 -14.56 5.74
N HIS A 163 5.50 -13.55 5.86
CA HIS A 163 6.72 -13.61 6.67
C HIS A 163 6.70 -12.44 7.64
N SER A 164 5.89 -12.53 8.66
CA SER A 164 5.64 -11.45 9.59
C SER A 164 6.47 -11.55 10.86
N PHE A 165 6.66 -10.39 11.51
CA PHE A 165 7.39 -10.24 12.76
C PHE A 165 6.50 -9.53 13.77
N ALA A 166 6.66 -9.90 15.05
CA ALA A 166 6.05 -9.19 16.16
C ALA A 166 6.79 -7.86 16.44
N PRO A 167 6.21 -6.93 17.22
CA PRO A 167 6.84 -5.63 17.49
C PRO A 167 8.26 -5.73 18.09
N GLU A 168 8.53 -6.76 18.85
CA GLU A 168 9.84 -7.06 19.44
C GLU A 168 10.85 -7.69 18.46
N GLY A 169 10.45 -7.91 17.21
CA GLY A 169 11.30 -8.43 16.14
C GLY A 169 11.35 -9.96 16.04
N THR A 170 10.57 -10.69 16.80
CA THR A 170 10.47 -12.15 16.69
C THR A 170 9.58 -12.56 15.51
N PRO A 171 9.95 -13.61 14.72
CA PRO A 171 9.07 -14.14 13.69
C PRO A 171 7.72 -14.56 14.28
N THR A 172 6.64 -14.20 13.61
CA THR A 172 5.28 -14.55 14.02
C THR A 172 4.43 -15.01 12.85
N ARG A 173 3.27 -15.58 13.11
CA ARG A 173 2.29 -15.94 12.10
C ARG A 173 0.94 -15.32 12.43
N ILE A 174 0.20 -14.97 11.40
CA ILE A 174 -1.18 -14.54 11.54
C ILE A 174 -2.03 -15.81 11.54
N ASP A 175 -2.64 -16.15 12.68
CA ASP A 175 -3.52 -17.31 12.80
C ASP A 175 -4.70 -17.17 11.82
N GLY A 176 -4.90 -18.16 10.94
CA GLY A 176 -5.92 -18.13 9.89
C GLY A 176 -5.63 -17.17 8.73
N GLY A 177 -4.39 -16.71 8.59
CA GLY A 177 -3.92 -15.94 7.44
C GLY A 177 -3.93 -16.75 6.13
N PRO A 178 -3.77 -16.09 4.95
CA PRO A 178 -3.78 -16.79 3.68
C PRO A 178 -2.70 -17.87 3.65
N SER A 179 -3.13 -19.10 3.40
CA SER A 179 -2.20 -20.22 3.17
C SER A 179 -1.34 -19.89 1.95
N ALA A 180 -0.04 -20.08 2.05
CA ALA A 180 0.87 -20.01 0.91
C ALA A 180 0.41 -21.04 -0.14
N ARG A 181 -0.04 -20.57 -1.30
CA ARG A 181 -0.18 -21.35 -2.53
C ARG A 181 0.65 -20.71 -3.61
#